data_4722e9e1bfdfcd3c79487935e8fde402
#
_entry.id   4722e9e1bfdfcd3c79487935e8fde402
#
_cell.length_a   1.000
_cell.length_b   1.000
_cell.length_c   1.000
_cell.angle_alpha   90.00
_cell.angle_beta   90.00
_cell.angle_gamma   90.00
#
_symmetry.space_group_name_H-M   'P 1'
#
loop_
_entity.id
_entity.type
_entity.pdbx_description
1 polymer ?
#
loop_
_entity_poly.entity_id
_entity_poly.type
_entity_poly.pdbx_seq_one_letter_code
_entity_poly.pdbx_strand_id
1 'polypeptide(L)'
;YLSMKFTVKTELKTYTFTEHDVIMFNGARYILITQSPRPGYGFGDVNIHAKYAEEWIKNGALVECGTYNNTALPLYKFVKEV
;
A
#
# COMPACT_ATOMS: atom_id res chain seq x y z
N TYR A 1 -22.85 -2.85 2.78
CA TYR A 1 -21.81 -3.62 2.13
C TYR A 1 -20.52 -3.59 2.93
N LEU A 2 -19.59 -4.49 2.62
CA LEU A 2 -18.35 -4.61 3.35
C LEU A 2 -17.17 -4.21 2.49
N SER A 3 -16.27 -3.41 3.09
CA SER A 3 -15.01 -3.11 2.45
C SER A 3 -14.08 -4.31 2.59
N MET A 4 -13.28 -4.57 1.57
CA MET A 4 -12.26 -5.59 1.63
C MET A 4 -11.12 -5.14 2.54
N LYS A 5 -10.62 -6.05 3.36
CA LYS A 5 -9.49 -5.80 4.23
C LYS A 5 -8.39 -6.81 3.93
N PHE A 6 -7.16 -6.33 3.90
CA PHE A 6 -6.00 -7.16 3.64
C PHE A 6 -5.06 -7.05 4.83
N THR A 7 -4.89 -8.13 5.56
CA THR A 7 -3.98 -8.15 6.71
C THR A 7 -2.68 -8.82 6.29
N VAL A 8 -1.60 -8.12 6.48
CA VAL A 8 -0.27 -8.59 6.07
C VAL A 8 0.66 -8.55 7.26
N LYS A 9 1.20 -9.70 7.61
CA LYS A 9 2.17 -9.82 8.71
C LYS A 9 3.58 -9.82 8.15
N THR A 10 4.44 -9.00 8.74
CA THR A 10 5.86 -9.00 8.43
C THR A 10 6.64 -9.31 9.71
N GLU A 11 7.96 -9.42 9.58
CA GLU A 11 8.83 -9.66 10.74
C GLU A 11 8.71 -8.56 11.79
N LEU A 12 8.40 -7.35 11.36
CA LEU A 12 8.41 -6.18 12.24
C LEU A 12 7.05 -5.80 12.77
N LYS A 13 6.01 -5.94 11.95
CA LYS A 13 4.67 -5.52 12.35
C LYS A 13 3.60 -6.09 11.42
N THR A 14 2.37 -5.91 11.82
CA THR A 14 1.21 -6.29 11.01
C THR A 14 0.62 -5.04 10.38
N TYR A 15 0.41 -5.09 9.08
CA TYR A 15 -0.26 -4.03 8.34
C TYR A 15 -1.69 -4.44 8.05
N THR A 16 -2.60 -3.48 8.06
CA THR A 16 -3.97 -3.69 7.60
C THR A 16 -4.26 -2.66 6.52
N PHE A 17 -4.62 -3.16 5.34
CA PHE A 17 -4.95 -2.32 4.20
C PHE A 17 -6.39 -2.57 3.78
N THR A 18 -6.94 -1.64 3.02
CA THR A 18 -8.25 -1.80 2.42
C THR A 18 -8.15 -1.61 0.91
N GLU A 19 -9.23 -1.89 0.19
CA GLU A 19 -9.28 -1.69 -1.25
C GLU A 19 -9.15 -0.21 -1.65
N HIS A 20 -9.31 0.70 -0.70
CA HIS A 20 -9.19 2.14 -0.95
C HIS A 20 -7.78 2.66 -0.68
N ASP A 21 -6.90 1.83 -0.18
CA ASP A 21 -5.53 2.23 0.12
C ASP A 21 -4.70 2.26 -1.14
N VAL A 22 -3.95 3.33 -1.29
CA VAL A 22 -3.07 3.53 -2.44
C VAL A 22 -1.64 3.69 -1.92
N ILE A 23 -0.71 3.00 -2.56
CA ILE A 23 0.69 2.98 -2.16
C ILE A 23 1.51 3.60 -3.28
N MET A 24 2.29 4.62 -2.94
CA MET A 24 3.14 5.33 -3.88
C MET A 24 4.59 4.87 -3.74
N PHE A 25 5.26 4.64 -4.87
CA PHE A 25 6.69 4.35 -4.88
C PHE A 25 7.46 5.60 -5.30
N ASN A 26 8.35 6.08 -4.44
CA ASN A 26 9.12 7.30 -4.72
C ASN A 26 10.56 7.04 -5.14
N GLY A 27 10.88 5.79 -5.51
CA GLY A 27 12.24 5.41 -5.90
C GLY A 27 13.06 4.83 -4.76
N ALA A 28 12.66 5.06 -3.52
CA ALA A 28 13.40 4.58 -2.35
C ALA A 28 12.53 3.67 -1.47
N ARG A 29 11.27 4.00 -1.34
CA ARG A 29 10.36 3.26 -0.46
C ARG A 29 8.94 3.36 -0.98
N TYR A 30 8.09 2.50 -0.46
CA TYR A 30 6.66 2.51 -0.76
C TYR A 30 5.94 3.18 0.40
N ILE A 31 5.11 4.16 0.09
CA ILE A 31 4.45 5.01 1.08
C ILE A 31 2.95 4.91 0.89
N LEU A 32 2.24 4.60 1.97
CA LEU A 32 0.79 4.60 1.96
C LEU A 32 0.30 6.05 1.93
N ILE A 33 -0.49 6.39 0.92
CA ILE A 33 -0.98 7.77 0.73
C ILE A 33 -2.49 7.87 0.84
N THR A 34 -3.15 6.85 1.35
CA THR A 34 -4.58 6.85 1.58
C THR A 34 -4.99 7.97 2.52
N GLN A 35 -6.14 8.56 2.25
CA GLN A 35 -6.69 9.63 3.08
C GLN A 35 -7.49 9.13 4.29
N SER A 36 -7.71 7.82 4.38
CA SER A 36 -8.48 7.26 5.50
C SER A 36 -7.61 7.18 6.76
N PRO A 37 -8.06 7.71 7.89
CA PRO A 37 -7.30 7.62 9.14
C PRO A 37 -7.25 6.18 9.65
N ARG A 38 -6.18 5.86 10.40
CA ARG A 38 -5.97 4.55 11.00
C ARG A 38 -5.60 4.70 12.45
N PRO A 39 -6.01 3.76 13.31
CA PRO A 39 -5.54 3.76 14.70
C PRO A 39 -4.01 3.69 14.73
N GLY A 40 -3.40 4.64 15.45
CA GLY A 40 -1.95 4.67 15.59
C GLY A 40 -1.18 5.27 14.42
N TYR A 41 -1.85 5.72 13.36
CA TYR A 41 -1.21 6.32 12.20
C TYR A 41 -1.94 7.57 11.76
N GLY A 42 -1.20 8.52 11.22
CA GLY A 42 -1.77 9.67 10.53
C GLY A 42 -2.06 9.33 9.06
N PHE A 43 -2.51 10.32 8.32
CA PHE A 43 -2.73 10.16 6.89
C PHE A 43 -1.38 10.06 6.18
N GLY A 44 -1.23 9.01 5.34
CA GLY A 44 -0.11 8.92 4.43
C GLY A 44 1.26 8.73 5.05
N ASP A 45 1.35 8.39 6.33
CA ASP A 45 2.64 8.32 7.03
C ASP A 45 3.13 6.89 7.29
N VAL A 46 2.56 5.91 6.64
CA VAL A 46 2.99 4.52 6.76
C VAL A 46 4.00 4.22 5.66
N ASN A 47 5.21 3.85 6.07
CA ASN A 47 6.27 3.46 5.13
C ASN A 47 6.36 1.95 5.07
N ILE A 48 6.48 1.42 3.85
CA ILE A 48 6.56 -0.01 3.61
C ILE A 48 7.91 -0.32 3.00
N HIS A 49 8.62 -1.26 3.60
CA HIS A 49 9.93 -1.66 3.09
C HIS A 49 9.77 -2.24 1.68
N ALA A 50 10.68 -1.84 0.80
CA ALA A 50 10.61 -2.24 -0.62
C ALA A 50 10.53 -3.75 -0.82
N LYS A 51 11.25 -4.53 -0.01
CA LYS A 51 11.24 -5.98 -0.18
C LYS A 51 9.86 -6.60 -0.01
N TYR A 52 9.04 -6.07 0.90
CA TYR A 52 7.69 -6.58 1.10
C TYR A 52 6.79 -6.14 -0.04
N ALA A 53 6.85 -4.87 -0.41
CA ALA A 53 6.01 -4.35 -1.48
C ALA A 53 6.32 -5.04 -2.82
N GLU A 54 7.60 -5.26 -3.11
CA GLU A 54 8.00 -5.94 -4.34
C GLU A 54 7.50 -7.38 -4.38
N GLU A 55 7.51 -8.06 -3.24
CA GLU A 55 6.96 -9.41 -3.15
C GLU A 55 5.46 -9.39 -3.44
N TRP A 56 4.74 -8.42 -2.91
CA TRP A 56 3.30 -8.31 -3.14
C TRP A 56 2.98 -7.94 -4.59
N ILE A 57 3.82 -7.15 -5.21
CA ILE A 57 3.68 -6.87 -6.65
C ILE A 57 3.93 -8.14 -7.45
N LYS A 58 4.96 -8.88 -7.08
CA LYS A 58 5.34 -10.10 -7.80
C LYS A 58 4.26 -11.17 -7.71
N ASN A 59 3.58 -11.29 -6.55
CA ASN A 59 2.52 -12.29 -6.42
C ASN A 59 1.15 -11.82 -6.93
N GLY A 60 1.08 -10.60 -7.45
CA GLY A 60 -0.15 -10.06 -8.04
C GLY A 60 -1.10 -9.41 -7.07
N ALA A 61 -0.75 -9.29 -5.78
CA ALA A 61 -1.62 -8.65 -4.79
C ALA A 61 -1.64 -7.13 -4.95
N LEU A 62 -0.48 -6.53 -5.28
CA LEU A 62 -0.38 -5.11 -5.59
C LEU A 62 -0.25 -4.93 -7.10
N VAL A 63 -1.10 -4.10 -7.69
CA VAL A 63 -1.04 -3.80 -9.12
C VAL A 63 -0.96 -2.29 -9.32
N GLU A 64 -0.23 -1.89 -10.34
CA GLU A 64 -0.11 -0.47 -10.66
C GLU A 64 -1.46 0.06 -11.15
N CYS A 65 -1.85 1.22 -10.62
CA CYS A 65 -3.15 1.80 -10.94
C CYS A 65 -3.09 3.25 -11.42
N GLY A 66 -1.91 3.78 -11.66
CA GLY A 66 -1.76 5.14 -12.17
C GLY A 66 -0.50 5.80 -11.66
N THR A 67 -0.49 7.14 -11.69
CA THR A 67 0.63 7.94 -11.20
C THR A 67 0.13 8.99 -10.23
N TYR A 68 1.03 9.48 -9.40
CA TYR A 68 0.69 10.42 -8.34
C TYR A 68 0.70 11.86 -8.87
N ASN A 69 -0.47 12.54 -8.80
CA ASN A 69 -0.60 13.99 -9.07
C ASN A 69 0.32 14.57 -10.13
N ASN A 70 0.15 14.21 -11.39
CA ASN A 70 0.96 14.77 -12.48
C ASN A 70 2.46 14.51 -12.36
N THR A 71 2.85 13.50 -11.60
CA THR A 71 4.24 13.07 -11.50
C THR A 71 4.41 11.73 -12.19
N ALA A 72 5.66 11.27 -12.31
CA ALA A 72 5.95 9.94 -12.85
C ALA A 72 5.97 8.85 -11.78
N LEU A 73 5.63 9.20 -10.53
CA LEU A 73 5.69 8.25 -9.42
C LEU A 73 4.52 7.27 -9.51
N PRO A 74 4.77 5.96 -9.59
CA PRO A 74 3.68 4.99 -9.76
C PRO A 74 2.88 4.79 -8.49
N LEU A 75 1.58 4.53 -8.67
CA LEU A 75 0.66 4.19 -7.61
C LEU A 75 0.22 2.75 -7.76
N TYR A 76 0.06 2.07 -6.63
CA TYR A 76 -0.35 0.68 -6.58
C TYR A 76 -1.54 0.53 -5.63
N LYS A 77 -2.38 -0.46 -5.90
CA LYS A 77 -3.50 -0.80 -5.01
C LYS A 77 -3.56 -2.31 -4.81
N PHE A 78 -4.15 -2.72 -3.70
CA PHE A 78 -4.38 -4.14 -3.45
C PHE A 78 -5.61 -4.62 -4.21
N VAL A 79 -5.50 -5.78 -4.82
CA VAL A 79 -6.61 -6.41 -5.56
C VAL A 79 -6.96 -7.79 -5.00
N LYS A 80 -6.11 -8.35 -4.14
CA LYS A 80 -6.36 -9.62 -3.46
C LYS A 80 -5.47 -9.71 -2.22
N GLU A 81 -5.71 -10.69 -1.38
CA GLU A 81 -4.84 -10.93 -0.23
C GLU A 81 -3.47 -11.44 -0.66
N VAL A 82 -2.48 -11.09 0.12
CA VAL A 82 -1.10 -11.51 -0.13
C VAL A 82 -0.80 -12.90 0.40
#